data_0b8349ccbd2d5b1ef26684e8854dbe3f
#
_entry.id   0b8349ccbd2d5b1ef26684e8854dbe3f
#
_cell.length_a   1.000
_cell.length_b   1.000
_cell.length_c   1.000
_cell.angle_alpha   90.00
_cell.angle_beta   90.00
_cell.angle_gamma   90.00
#
_symmetry.space_group_name_H-M   'P 1'
#
loop_
_entity.id
_entity.type
_entity.pdbx_description
1 polymer ?
#
loop_
_entity_poly.entity_id
_entity_poly.type
_entity_poly.pdbx_seq_one_letter_code
_entity_poly.pdbx_strand_id
1 'polypeptide(L)'
;MHRVDVRYLEVDRQGVVFHMWYLAYLDDALSGYLGAGGLAYADLMASGYDVMLVHTELDWTGGVGFGDDVVVEVTPDRVGETSFTLGFSVRRDGEVVCRASTVYVVVAMDGSGKRPIPPRLRDLLGSGVPRA
;
A
#
# COMPACT_ATOMS: atom_id res chain seq x y z
N MET A 1 -0.56 -6.85 9.28
CA MET A 1 -1.80 -6.14 8.88
C MET A 1 -1.78 -4.71 9.38
N HIS A 2 -2.24 -3.81 8.57
CA HIS A 2 -2.26 -2.40 8.91
C HIS A 2 -3.67 -1.98 9.33
N ARG A 3 -3.81 -1.42 10.54
CA ARG A 3 -5.10 -0.93 11.04
C ARG A 3 -5.35 0.48 10.54
N VAL A 4 -6.57 0.73 10.08
CA VAL A 4 -7.00 2.05 9.60
C VAL A 4 -7.99 2.65 10.59
N ASP A 5 -7.73 3.88 11.00
CA ASP A 5 -8.67 4.66 11.82
C ASP A 5 -9.48 5.57 10.87
N VAL A 6 -10.73 5.20 10.65
CA VAL A 6 -11.62 5.97 9.79
C VAL A 6 -12.00 7.27 10.51
N ARG A 7 -11.69 8.41 9.88
CA ARG A 7 -12.05 9.71 10.44
C ARG A 7 -13.41 10.14 9.91
N TYR A 8 -14.14 10.87 10.73
CA TYR A 8 -15.50 11.31 10.35
C TYR A 8 -15.51 12.11 9.06
N LEU A 9 -14.51 12.94 8.82
CA LEU A 9 -14.43 13.75 7.60
C LEU A 9 -14.25 12.91 6.33
N GLU A 10 -13.91 11.63 6.47
CA GLU A 10 -13.72 10.73 5.32
C GLU A 10 -15.03 10.08 4.86
N VAL A 11 -16.07 10.22 5.67
CA VAL A 11 -17.38 9.60 5.41
C VAL A 11 -18.22 10.60 4.63
N ASP A 12 -18.84 10.11 3.55
CA ASP A 12 -19.68 10.96 2.70
C ASP A 12 -21.15 10.97 3.16
N ARG A 13 -21.99 11.59 2.32
CA ARG A 13 -23.43 11.73 2.65
C ARG A 13 -24.18 10.40 2.72
N GLN A 14 -23.63 9.35 2.16
CA GLN A 14 -24.20 8.01 2.21
C GLN A 14 -23.81 7.23 3.46
N GLY A 15 -22.97 7.83 4.31
CA GLY A 15 -22.51 7.19 5.53
C GLY A 15 -21.36 6.21 5.32
N VAL A 16 -20.73 6.22 4.16
CA VAL A 16 -19.57 5.37 3.87
C VAL A 16 -18.37 6.22 3.47
N VAL A 17 -17.20 5.67 3.66
CA VAL A 17 -15.94 6.33 3.29
C VAL A 17 -15.97 6.63 1.79
N PHE A 18 -15.72 7.89 1.43
CA PHE A 18 -15.66 8.31 0.04
C PHE A 18 -14.52 7.55 -0.66
N HIS A 19 -14.77 7.05 -1.85
CA HIS A 19 -13.88 6.11 -2.53
C HIS A 19 -12.43 6.61 -2.67
N MET A 20 -12.21 7.91 -2.81
CA MET A 20 -10.86 8.45 -2.94
C MET A 20 -9.99 8.27 -1.70
N TRP A 21 -10.60 8.17 -0.51
CA TRP A 21 -9.84 7.95 0.72
C TRP A 21 -9.19 6.57 0.78
N TYR A 22 -9.69 5.62 0.00
CA TYR A 22 -9.06 4.30 -0.08
C TYR A 22 -7.61 4.38 -0.57
N LEU A 23 -7.30 5.32 -1.48
CA LEU A 23 -5.93 5.52 -1.93
C LEU A 23 -5.03 5.93 -0.77
N ALA A 24 -5.53 6.80 0.11
CA ALA A 24 -4.78 7.19 1.30
C ALA A 24 -4.57 6.00 2.25
N TYR A 25 -5.57 5.15 2.41
CA TYR A 25 -5.46 3.96 3.24
C TYR A 25 -4.41 2.98 2.70
N LEU A 26 -4.36 2.81 1.37
CA LEU A 26 -3.36 1.96 0.74
C LEU A 26 -1.95 2.53 0.92
N ASP A 27 -1.81 3.84 0.83
CA ASP A 27 -0.54 4.52 1.01
C ASP A 27 -0.04 4.37 2.45
N ASP A 28 -0.92 4.55 3.43
CA ASP A 28 -0.61 4.29 4.84
C ASP A 28 -0.20 2.84 5.05
N ALA A 29 -0.90 1.92 4.40
CA ALA A 29 -0.60 0.49 4.53
C ALA A 29 0.77 0.14 3.94
N LEU A 30 1.17 0.80 2.86
CA LEU A 30 2.52 0.65 2.31
C LEU A 30 3.56 1.05 3.35
N SER A 31 3.40 2.23 3.96
CA SER A 31 4.32 2.71 5.00
C SER A 31 4.37 1.75 6.18
N GLY A 32 3.22 1.25 6.62
CA GLY A 32 3.14 0.28 7.70
C GLY A 32 3.82 -1.04 7.34
N TYR A 33 3.66 -1.49 6.12
CA TYR A 33 4.28 -2.72 5.62
C TYR A 33 5.80 -2.61 5.61
N LEU A 34 6.32 -1.50 5.10
CA LEU A 34 7.76 -1.25 5.08
C LEU A 34 8.32 -1.17 6.50
N GLY A 35 7.65 -0.44 7.38
CA GLY A 35 8.08 -0.29 8.77
C GLY A 35 8.08 -1.62 9.51
N ALA A 36 7.06 -2.44 9.33
CA ALA A 36 6.98 -3.76 9.95
C ALA A 36 8.09 -4.69 9.45
N GLY A 37 8.55 -4.49 8.22
CA GLY A 37 9.67 -5.25 7.65
C GLY A 37 11.04 -4.70 8.02
N GLY A 38 11.10 -3.67 8.87
CA GLY A 38 12.36 -3.09 9.33
C GLY A 38 12.96 -2.05 8.38
N LEU A 39 12.17 -1.57 7.40
CA LEU A 39 12.62 -0.55 6.46
C LEU A 39 11.61 0.60 6.47
N ALA A 40 11.72 1.49 7.44
CA ALA A 40 10.84 2.64 7.50
C ALA A 40 11.00 3.50 6.24
N TYR A 41 9.90 4.09 5.80
CA TYR A 41 9.91 4.91 4.58
C TYR A 41 10.95 6.04 4.65
N ALA A 42 11.09 6.65 5.83
CA ALA A 42 12.09 7.69 6.04
C ALA A 42 13.52 7.18 5.82
N ASP A 43 13.80 5.93 6.19
CA ASP A 43 15.10 5.32 5.97
C ASP A 43 15.36 5.07 4.48
N LEU A 44 14.34 4.66 3.75
CA LEU A 44 14.44 4.50 2.31
C LEU A 44 14.77 5.84 1.64
N MET A 45 14.08 6.90 2.02
CA MET A 45 14.33 8.24 1.51
C MET A 45 15.71 8.75 1.88
N ALA A 46 16.14 8.48 3.11
CA ALA A 46 17.50 8.87 3.57
C ALA A 46 18.58 8.17 2.77
N SER A 47 18.29 7.00 2.20
CA SER A 47 19.22 6.26 1.34
C SER A 47 19.25 6.78 -0.10
N GLY A 48 18.45 7.78 -0.42
CA GLY A 48 18.40 8.39 -1.75
C GLY A 48 17.34 7.82 -2.68
N TYR A 49 16.40 7.05 -2.16
CA TYR A 49 15.35 6.40 -2.95
C TYR A 49 13.96 6.88 -2.55
N ASP A 50 13.06 6.82 -3.51
CA ASP A 50 11.64 7.02 -3.27
C ASP A 50 10.87 5.99 -4.09
N VAL A 51 9.59 5.82 -3.80
CA VAL A 51 8.70 4.98 -4.59
C VAL A 51 7.61 5.85 -5.16
N MET A 52 7.31 5.64 -6.45
CA MET A 52 6.30 6.39 -7.16
C MET A 52 5.18 5.45 -7.57
N LEU A 53 3.96 5.78 -7.20
CA LEU A 53 2.78 5.04 -7.63
C LEU A 53 2.55 5.36 -9.10
N VAL A 54 2.48 4.32 -9.93
CA VAL A 54 2.28 4.51 -11.37
C VAL A 54 0.99 3.89 -11.89
N HIS A 55 0.43 2.95 -11.16
CA HIS A 55 -0.82 2.30 -11.55
C HIS A 55 -1.52 1.72 -10.34
N THR A 56 -2.83 1.82 -10.29
CA THR A 56 -3.61 1.15 -9.25
C THR A 56 -4.99 0.76 -9.78
N GLU A 57 -5.47 -0.36 -9.31
CA GLU A 57 -6.81 -0.87 -9.59
C GLU A 57 -7.47 -1.20 -8.26
N LEU A 58 -8.74 -0.80 -8.12
CA LEU A 58 -9.51 -1.11 -6.93
C LEU A 58 -10.86 -1.69 -7.34
N ASP A 59 -11.27 -2.74 -6.66
CA ASP A 59 -12.59 -3.37 -6.83
C ASP A 59 -13.29 -3.39 -5.48
N TRP A 60 -14.46 -2.75 -5.39
CA TRP A 60 -15.24 -2.69 -4.17
C TRP A 60 -16.37 -3.72 -4.20
N THR A 61 -16.53 -4.44 -3.09
CA THR A 61 -17.66 -5.33 -2.87
C THR A 61 -18.49 -4.89 -1.68
N GLY A 62 -18.07 -3.84 -0.99
CA GLY A 62 -18.80 -3.26 0.14
C GLY A 62 -18.24 -1.91 0.49
N GLY A 63 -18.77 -1.29 1.54
CA GLY A 63 -18.35 0.01 2.02
C GLY A 63 -17.83 -0.06 3.46
N VAL A 64 -17.16 1.01 3.86
CA VAL A 64 -16.64 1.21 5.21
C VAL A 64 -17.27 2.45 5.79
N GLY A 65 -17.75 2.35 7.01
CA GLY A 65 -18.36 3.47 7.73
C GLY A 65 -17.51 3.93 8.90
N PHE A 66 -17.91 5.05 9.48
CA PHE A 66 -17.27 5.58 10.66
C PHE A 66 -17.48 4.61 11.83
N GLY A 67 -16.40 4.30 12.53
CA GLY A 67 -16.47 3.38 13.68
C GLY A 67 -16.29 1.91 13.32
N ASP A 68 -16.17 1.59 12.02
CA ASP A 68 -15.91 0.21 11.61
C ASP A 68 -14.48 -0.19 11.95
N ASP A 69 -14.30 -1.48 12.23
CA ASP A 69 -12.96 -2.05 12.42
C ASP A 69 -12.36 -2.36 11.05
N VAL A 70 -11.40 -1.57 10.64
CA VAL A 70 -10.82 -1.65 9.28
C VAL A 70 -9.35 -2.03 9.37
N VAL A 71 -9.00 -3.06 8.60
CA VAL A 71 -7.63 -3.57 8.51
C VAL A 71 -7.29 -3.74 7.04
N VAL A 72 -6.07 -3.36 6.65
CA VAL A 72 -5.56 -3.57 5.30
C VAL A 72 -4.45 -4.62 5.36
N GLU A 73 -4.64 -5.69 4.60
CA GLU A 73 -3.59 -6.68 4.39
C GLU A 73 -2.79 -6.31 3.16
N VAL A 74 -1.48 -6.38 3.27
CA VAL A 74 -0.57 -6.08 2.17
C VAL A 74 0.18 -7.35 1.81
N THR A 75 0.16 -7.69 0.52
CA THR A 75 0.84 -8.88 0.01
C THR A 75 1.66 -8.51 -1.21
N PRO A 76 2.98 -8.75 -1.20
CA PRO A 76 3.76 -8.58 -2.42
C PRO A 76 3.25 -9.54 -3.48
N ASP A 77 3.03 -9.04 -4.69
CA ASP A 77 2.49 -9.84 -5.78
C ASP A 77 3.55 -10.09 -6.86
N ARG A 78 4.25 -9.04 -7.24
CA ARG A 78 5.26 -9.13 -8.28
C ARG A 78 6.43 -8.22 -7.95
N VAL A 79 7.65 -8.70 -8.17
CA VAL A 79 8.87 -7.91 -7.96
C VAL A 79 9.68 -7.95 -9.24
N GLY A 80 9.80 -6.81 -9.90
CA GLY A 80 10.60 -6.66 -11.11
C GLY A 80 11.98 -6.09 -10.80
N GLU A 81 12.61 -5.47 -11.77
CA GLU A 81 13.93 -4.87 -11.59
C GLU A 81 13.83 -3.50 -10.93
N THR A 82 12.93 -2.64 -11.44
CA THR A 82 12.74 -1.27 -10.95
C THR A 82 11.36 -1.06 -10.35
N SER A 83 10.45 -1.99 -10.54
CA SER A 83 9.06 -1.87 -10.10
C SER A 83 8.62 -3.08 -9.31
N PHE A 84 7.61 -2.88 -8.48
CA PHE A 84 6.98 -3.97 -7.73
C PHE A 84 5.48 -3.70 -7.61
N THR A 85 4.74 -4.79 -7.47
CA THR A 85 3.29 -4.73 -7.32
C THR A 85 2.91 -5.26 -5.96
N LEU A 86 2.07 -4.51 -5.25
CA LEU A 86 1.48 -4.95 -3.98
C LEU A 86 -0.01 -5.20 -4.18
N GLY A 87 -0.47 -6.30 -3.61
CA GLY A 87 -1.89 -6.55 -3.47
C GLY A 87 -2.36 -6.07 -2.10
N PHE A 88 -3.55 -5.48 -2.05
CA PHE A 88 -4.17 -5.01 -0.82
C PHE A 88 -5.54 -5.63 -0.68
N SER A 89 -5.87 -6.03 0.53
CA SER A 89 -7.25 -6.42 0.88
C SER A 89 -7.70 -5.54 2.03
N VAL A 90 -8.74 -4.76 1.80
CA VAL A 90 -9.36 -3.94 2.83
C VAL A 90 -10.47 -4.76 3.47
N ARG A 91 -10.36 -5.00 4.78
CA ARG A 91 -11.33 -5.78 5.54
C ARG A 91 -12.05 -4.87 6.53
N ARG A 92 -13.37 -5.02 6.55
CA ARG A 92 -14.22 -4.41 7.55
C ARG A 92 -14.77 -5.53 8.42
N ASP A 93 -14.46 -5.51 9.71
CA ASP A 93 -14.89 -6.54 10.64
C ASP A 93 -14.58 -7.96 10.14
N GLY A 94 -13.40 -8.12 9.53
CA GLY A 94 -12.92 -9.40 9.03
C GLY A 94 -13.34 -9.75 7.61
N GLU A 95 -14.25 -9.01 7.01
CA GLU A 95 -14.76 -9.29 5.66
C GLU A 95 -14.12 -8.38 4.63
N VAL A 96 -13.68 -8.95 3.51
CA VAL A 96 -13.07 -8.17 2.44
C VAL A 96 -14.13 -7.32 1.75
N VAL A 97 -13.93 -6.01 1.73
CA VAL A 97 -14.83 -5.06 1.10
C VAL A 97 -14.20 -4.34 -0.08
N CYS A 98 -12.88 -4.45 -0.23
CA CYS A 98 -12.16 -3.87 -1.36
C CYS A 98 -10.89 -4.66 -1.60
N ARG A 99 -10.58 -4.94 -2.85
CA ARG A 99 -9.29 -5.50 -3.25
C ARG A 99 -8.62 -4.52 -4.18
N ALA A 100 -7.31 -4.38 -4.04
CA ALA A 100 -6.55 -3.46 -4.87
C ALA A 100 -5.23 -4.08 -5.29
N SER A 101 -4.74 -3.62 -6.41
CA SER A 101 -3.42 -3.96 -6.92
C SER A 101 -2.74 -2.67 -7.35
N THR A 102 -1.55 -2.41 -6.83
CA THR A 102 -0.84 -1.15 -7.07
C THR A 102 0.59 -1.43 -7.51
N VAL A 103 1.00 -0.77 -8.58
CA VAL A 103 2.36 -0.85 -9.11
C VAL A 103 3.12 0.40 -8.66
N TYR A 104 4.28 0.18 -8.08
CA TYR A 104 5.21 1.22 -7.66
C TYR A 104 6.52 1.08 -8.44
N VAL A 105 7.15 2.20 -8.73
CA VAL A 105 8.46 2.26 -9.36
C VAL A 105 9.42 2.93 -8.39
N VAL A 106 10.60 2.34 -8.23
CA VAL A 106 11.68 2.94 -7.42
C VAL A 106 12.38 4.00 -8.26
N VAL A 107 12.53 5.17 -7.67
CA VAL A 107 13.17 6.31 -8.33
C VAL A 107 14.21 6.92 -7.40
N ALA A 108 15.14 7.67 -7.98
CA ALA A 108 16.09 8.44 -7.19
C ALA A 108 15.41 9.68 -6.63
N MET A 109 15.74 10.02 -5.38
CA MET A 109 15.21 11.22 -4.70
C MET A 109 15.57 12.51 -5.42
N ASP A 110 16.68 12.53 -6.15
CA ASP A 110 17.14 13.73 -6.86
C ASP A 110 16.44 13.96 -8.20
N GLY A 111 15.49 13.09 -8.56
CA GLY A 111 14.76 13.20 -9.81
C GLY A 111 15.47 12.68 -11.02
N SER A 112 16.61 11.99 -10.86
CA SER A 112 17.39 11.52 -12.00
C SER A 112 16.83 10.26 -12.68
N GLY A 113 15.73 9.72 -12.18
CA GLY A 113 15.01 8.65 -12.86
C GLY A 113 14.92 7.35 -12.07
N LYS A 114 14.54 6.30 -12.77
CA LYS A 114 14.33 4.98 -12.16
C LYS A 114 15.62 4.39 -11.62
N ARG A 115 15.47 3.59 -10.57
CA ARG A 115 16.57 2.85 -9.95
C ARG A 115 16.16 1.40 -9.73
N PRO A 116 17.12 0.47 -9.79
CA PRO A 116 16.84 -0.90 -9.36
C PRO A 116 16.36 -0.91 -7.92
N ILE A 117 15.50 -1.87 -7.61
CA ILE A 117 14.99 -2.01 -6.24
C ILE A 117 16.19 -2.25 -5.31
N PRO A 118 16.38 -1.42 -4.25
CA PRO A 118 17.49 -1.61 -3.34
C PRO A 118 17.44 -2.99 -2.66
N PRO A 119 18.60 -3.59 -2.34
CA PRO A 119 18.65 -4.94 -1.78
C PRO A 119 17.76 -5.15 -0.55
N ARG A 120 17.72 -4.19 0.38
CA ARG A 120 16.89 -4.32 1.58
C ARG A 120 15.41 -4.34 1.23
N LEU A 121 14.99 -3.51 0.29
CA LEU A 121 13.60 -3.48 -0.15
C LEU A 121 13.27 -4.77 -0.90
N ARG A 122 14.18 -5.23 -1.75
CA ARG A 122 13.99 -6.47 -2.49
C ARG A 122 13.85 -7.67 -1.55
N ASP A 123 14.68 -7.72 -0.51
CA ASP A 123 14.61 -8.79 0.49
C ASP A 123 13.26 -8.79 1.20
N LEU A 124 12.79 -7.61 1.59
CA LEU A 124 11.51 -7.46 2.26
C LEU A 124 10.36 -7.90 1.34
N LEU A 125 10.37 -7.44 0.09
CA LEU A 125 9.32 -7.75 -0.87
C LEU A 125 9.36 -9.20 -1.33
N GLY A 126 10.54 -9.76 -1.49
CA GLY A 126 10.72 -11.10 -2.05
C GLY A 126 10.46 -12.22 -1.07
N SER A 127 10.56 -11.96 0.24
CA SER A 127 10.60 -13.00 1.26
C SER A 127 9.30 -13.80 1.37
N GLY A 128 8.19 -13.28 0.93
CA GLY A 128 6.92 -13.96 1.05
C GLY A 128 6.18 -14.10 -0.26
N VAL A 129 6.84 -13.83 -1.38
CA VAL A 129 6.16 -13.77 -2.67
C VAL A 129 6.23 -15.10 -3.37
N PRO A 130 5.09 -15.76 -3.60
CA PRO A 130 5.08 -16.89 -4.52
C PRO A 130 5.36 -16.38 -5.93
N ARG A 131 6.29 -17.01 -6.61
CA ARG A 131 6.57 -16.73 -8.01
C ARG A 131 5.79 -17.71 -8.85
N ALA A 132 4.94 -17.18 -9.67
CA ALA A 132 4.27 -18.03 -10.65
C ALA A 132 5.11 -18.13 -11.88
#